data_7e2345f2736ae8c58973627750f50624
#
_entry.id   7e2345f2736ae8c58973627750f50624
#
_cell.length_a   1.000
_cell.length_b   1.000
_cell.length_c   1.000
_cell.angle_alpha   90.00
_cell.angle_beta   90.00
_cell.angle_gamma   90.00
#
_symmetry.space_group_name_H-M   'P 1'
#
loop_
_entity.id
_entity.type
_entity.pdbx_description
1 polymer ?
#
loop_
_entity_poly.entity_id
_entity_poly.type
_entity_poly.pdbx_seq_one_letter_code
_entity_poly.pdbx_strand_id
1 'polypeptide(L)'
;MTRKLDYPRTFTLGLGFFAISLSWALYNAFVPVFLDNVLADTVLKGTLIGFIMTFDNIAAVTLQPYFGAASDRTWNRYGRRMPYILAGMPLGALFFAVIPLFRSSLASMMTALIAMNLAMAIFRAPTVALMPDITPPALRSKANGVINLMGGLGALLAFFVGSRLYNVNPALPFVFAGLLMIIITLVLKWRIREPEVVEGAGGADL
;
A
#
# COMPACT_ATOMS: atom_id res chain seq x y z
N MET A 1 35.11 5.73 -6.41
CA MET A 1 34.57 4.42 -5.96
C MET A 1 33.13 4.30 -6.43
N THR A 2 32.80 3.33 -7.30
CA THR A 2 31.41 3.09 -7.74
C THR A 2 30.60 2.52 -6.56
N ARG A 3 29.72 3.34 -5.98
CA ARG A 3 28.77 2.85 -4.96
C ARG A 3 27.92 1.74 -5.59
N LYS A 4 27.90 0.55 -4.97
CA LYS A 4 27.04 -0.56 -5.38
C LYS A 4 25.68 -0.45 -4.68
N LEU A 5 24.60 -0.90 -5.34
CA LEU A 5 23.29 -0.96 -4.74
C LEU A 5 23.27 -2.04 -3.65
N ASP A 6 22.71 -1.70 -2.49
CA ASP A 6 22.40 -2.67 -1.44
C ASP A 6 21.10 -3.42 -1.82
N TYR A 7 21.27 -4.51 -2.57
CA TYR A 7 20.15 -5.32 -3.03
C TYR A 7 19.29 -5.88 -1.88
N PRO A 8 19.86 -6.48 -0.80
CA PRO A 8 19.07 -6.97 0.32
C PRO A 8 18.14 -5.91 0.91
N ARG A 9 18.67 -4.70 1.14
CA ARG A 9 17.90 -3.58 1.65
C ARG A 9 16.82 -3.12 0.66
N THR A 10 17.17 -3.07 -0.63
CA THR A 10 16.25 -2.67 -1.71
C THR A 10 15.12 -3.68 -1.90
N PHE A 11 15.41 -4.98 -1.85
CA PHE A 11 14.38 -6.03 -1.88
C PHE A 11 13.48 -5.97 -0.64
N THR A 12 14.05 -5.73 0.54
CA THR A 12 13.25 -5.56 1.76
C THR A 12 12.28 -4.39 1.63
N LEU A 13 12.75 -3.24 1.13
CA LEU A 13 11.88 -2.11 0.81
C LEU A 13 10.83 -2.48 -0.25
N GLY A 14 11.24 -3.25 -1.26
CA GLY A 14 10.36 -3.77 -2.32
C GLY A 14 9.16 -4.57 -1.79
N LEU A 15 9.26 -5.20 -0.59
CA LEU A 15 8.12 -5.85 0.05
C LEU A 15 6.97 -4.88 0.35
N GLY A 16 7.26 -3.60 0.66
CA GLY A 16 6.22 -2.58 0.80
C GLY A 16 5.46 -2.35 -0.50
N PHE A 17 6.16 -2.27 -1.63
CA PHE A 17 5.55 -2.16 -2.97
C PHE A 17 4.81 -3.43 -3.37
N PHE A 18 5.35 -4.59 -3.02
CA PHE A 18 4.67 -5.88 -3.19
C PHE A 18 3.32 -5.89 -2.45
N ALA A 19 3.28 -5.48 -1.17
CA ALA A 19 2.05 -5.42 -0.37
C ALA A 19 1.03 -4.45 -0.97
N ILE A 20 1.46 -3.26 -1.41
CA ILE A 20 0.61 -2.28 -2.08
C ILE A 20 0.00 -2.88 -3.35
N SER A 21 0.82 -3.45 -4.24
CA SER A 21 0.36 -3.99 -5.53
C SER A 21 -0.53 -5.22 -5.36
N LEU A 22 -0.21 -6.11 -4.40
CA LEU A 22 -1.04 -7.25 -4.05
C LEU A 22 -2.45 -6.80 -3.63
N SER A 23 -2.52 -5.85 -2.69
CA SER A 23 -3.80 -5.36 -2.16
C SER A 23 -4.63 -4.67 -3.23
N TRP A 24 -4.02 -3.81 -4.06
CA TRP A 24 -4.73 -3.13 -5.14
C TRP A 24 -5.17 -4.07 -6.25
N ALA A 25 -4.39 -5.10 -6.59
CA ALA A 25 -4.80 -6.09 -7.57
C ALA A 25 -6.02 -6.90 -7.08
N LEU A 26 -6.05 -7.32 -5.81
CA LEU A 26 -7.20 -8.00 -5.21
C LEU A 26 -8.41 -7.07 -5.08
N TYR A 27 -8.20 -5.81 -4.67
CA TYR A 27 -9.24 -4.79 -4.58
C TYR A 27 -9.94 -4.60 -5.93
N ASN A 28 -9.16 -4.35 -6.98
CA ASN A 28 -9.69 -4.12 -8.32
C ASN A 28 -10.35 -5.36 -8.94
N ALA A 29 -9.91 -6.56 -8.55
CA ALA A 29 -10.50 -7.80 -9.06
C ALA A 29 -11.82 -8.16 -8.37
N PHE A 30 -11.95 -7.98 -7.06
CA PHE A 30 -13.03 -8.57 -6.29
C PHE A 30 -14.02 -7.56 -5.70
N VAL A 31 -13.62 -6.33 -5.41
CA VAL A 31 -14.54 -5.31 -4.87
C VAL A 31 -15.66 -4.97 -5.87
N PRO A 32 -15.41 -4.83 -7.19
CA PRO A 32 -16.47 -4.65 -8.16
C PRO A 32 -17.51 -5.78 -8.15
N VAL A 33 -17.07 -7.03 -7.93
CA VAL A 33 -17.98 -8.20 -7.84
C VAL A 33 -18.88 -8.10 -6.60
N PHE A 34 -18.33 -7.66 -5.47
CA PHE A 34 -19.17 -7.43 -4.27
C PHE A 34 -20.16 -6.29 -4.48
N LEU A 35 -19.74 -5.20 -5.10
CA LEU A 35 -20.61 -4.07 -5.42
C LEU A 35 -21.70 -4.46 -6.42
N ASP A 36 -21.40 -5.32 -7.41
CA ASP A 36 -22.40 -5.81 -8.38
C ASP A 36 -23.52 -6.59 -7.68
N ASN A 37 -23.18 -7.39 -6.67
CA ASN A 37 -24.16 -8.12 -5.86
C ASN A 37 -25.00 -7.19 -4.99
N VAL A 38 -24.38 -6.17 -4.37
CA VAL A 38 -25.08 -5.20 -3.50
C VAL A 38 -25.99 -4.27 -4.29
N LEU A 39 -25.63 -3.98 -5.54
CA LEU A 39 -26.38 -3.09 -6.45
C LEU A 39 -27.21 -3.84 -7.48
N ALA A 40 -27.54 -5.12 -7.27
CA ALA A 40 -28.16 -6.00 -8.25
C ALA A 40 -29.45 -5.40 -8.86
N ASP A 41 -30.30 -4.76 -8.03
CA ASP A 41 -31.58 -4.17 -8.43
C ASP A 41 -31.49 -2.72 -8.93
N THR A 42 -30.27 -2.18 -9.11
CA THR A 42 -30.06 -0.78 -9.49
C THR A 42 -29.85 -0.65 -11.00
N VAL A 43 -30.66 0.20 -11.66
CA VAL A 43 -30.65 0.39 -13.12
C VAL A 43 -29.27 0.87 -13.64
N LEU A 44 -28.59 1.74 -12.89
CA LEU A 44 -27.28 2.32 -13.25
C LEU A 44 -26.11 1.66 -12.52
N LYS A 45 -26.24 0.38 -12.13
CA LYS A 45 -25.24 -0.31 -11.28
C LYS A 45 -23.80 -0.18 -11.82
N GLY A 46 -23.59 -0.37 -13.10
CA GLY A 46 -22.24 -0.27 -13.71
C GLY A 46 -21.61 1.11 -13.55
N THR A 47 -22.41 2.16 -13.75
CA THR A 47 -21.96 3.56 -13.55
C THR A 47 -21.65 3.83 -12.08
N LEU A 48 -22.49 3.33 -11.17
CA LEU A 48 -22.26 3.49 -9.73
C LEU A 48 -21.01 2.74 -9.26
N ILE A 49 -20.81 1.51 -9.72
CA ILE A 49 -19.60 0.74 -9.42
C ILE A 49 -18.36 1.51 -9.91
N GLY A 50 -18.36 1.97 -11.17
CA GLY A 50 -17.27 2.78 -11.71
C GLY A 50 -17.01 4.04 -10.88
N PHE A 51 -18.07 4.75 -10.49
CA PHE A 51 -17.95 5.93 -9.63
C PHE A 51 -17.36 5.59 -8.25
N ILE A 52 -17.86 4.55 -7.59
CA ILE A 52 -17.34 4.08 -6.29
C ILE A 52 -15.87 3.70 -6.41
N MET A 53 -15.49 3.00 -7.48
CA MET A 53 -14.09 2.61 -7.70
C MET A 53 -13.15 3.79 -8.00
N THR A 54 -13.67 5.01 -8.24
CA THR A 54 -12.82 6.21 -8.36
C THR A 54 -12.49 6.88 -7.02
N PHE A 55 -13.10 6.47 -5.91
CA PHE A 55 -12.80 7.06 -4.58
C PHE A 55 -11.34 6.85 -4.16
N ASP A 56 -10.70 5.76 -4.56
CA ASP A 56 -9.29 5.52 -4.35
C ASP A 56 -8.42 6.58 -5.02
N ASN A 57 -8.79 7.04 -6.22
CA ASN A 57 -8.09 8.10 -6.94
C ASN A 57 -8.26 9.46 -6.23
N ILE A 58 -9.45 9.74 -5.69
CA ILE A 58 -9.69 10.96 -4.89
C ILE A 58 -8.81 10.93 -3.65
N ALA A 59 -8.78 9.82 -2.93
CA ALA A 59 -7.90 9.63 -1.78
C ALA A 59 -6.41 9.73 -2.17
N ALA A 60 -6.03 9.23 -3.34
CA ALA A 60 -4.67 9.30 -3.85
C ALA A 60 -4.24 10.76 -4.12
N VAL A 61 -5.10 11.56 -4.74
CA VAL A 61 -4.77 12.96 -5.09
C VAL A 61 -4.81 13.88 -3.88
N THR A 62 -5.67 13.61 -2.89
CA THR A 62 -5.88 14.50 -1.74
C THR A 62 -5.07 14.07 -0.51
N LEU A 63 -5.21 12.82 -0.09
CA LEU A 63 -4.67 12.33 1.18
C LEU A 63 -3.20 11.89 1.09
N GLN A 64 -2.78 11.30 -0.04
CA GLN A 64 -1.40 10.84 -0.15
C GLN A 64 -0.37 11.97 -0.12
N PRO A 65 -0.55 13.12 -0.81
CA PRO A 65 0.35 14.27 -0.65
C PRO A 65 0.38 14.80 0.78
N TYR A 66 -0.79 14.82 1.46
CA TYR A 66 -0.86 15.24 2.85
C TYR A 66 -0.02 14.34 3.76
N PHE A 67 -0.20 13.00 3.71
CA PHE A 67 0.57 12.08 4.52
C PHE A 67 2.04 12.00 4.08
N GLY A 68 2.34 12.20 2.82
CA GLY A 68 3.70 12.40 2.33
C GLY A 68 4.38 13.57 3.03
N ALA A 69 3.78 14.76 2.96
CA ALA A 69 4.30 15.98 3.61
C ALA A 69 4.31 15.87 5.14
N ALA A 70 3.30 15.26 5.75
CA ALA A 70 3.28 15.02 7.18
C ALA A 70 4.45 14.11 7.62
N SER A 71 4.74 13.07 6.85
CA SER A 71 5.87 12.18 7.13
C SER A 71 7.22 12.86 6.93
N ASP A 72 7.33 13.87 6.06
CA ASP A 72 8.56 14.68 5.92
C ASP A 72 8.91 15.48 7.17
N ARG A 73 7.86 15.93 7.89
CA ARG A 73 7.99 16.78 9.10
C ARG A 73 8.07 15.97 10.40
N THR A 74 7.75 14.69 10.34
CA THR A 74 7.78 13.82 11.53
C THR A 74 9.16 13.23 11.67
N TRP A 75 9.70 13.25 12.90
CA TRP A 75 10.94 12.57 13.21
C TRP A 75 10.80 11.87 14.56
N ASN A 76 11.11 10.58 14.59
CA ASN A 76 11.13 9.82 15.82
C ASN A 76 12.22 8.72 15.77
N ARG A 77 12.33 7.91 16.83
CA ARG A 77 13.32 6.82 16.96
C ARG A 77 13.33 5.78 15.81
N TYR A 78 12.27 5.72 14.99
CA TYR A 78 12.17 4.82 13.85
C TYR A 78 12.50 5.51 12.52
N GLY A 79 12.70 6.84 12.53
CA GLY A 79 12.86 7.68 11.36
C GLY A 79 11.60 8.51 11.08
N ARG A 80 11.48 9.06 9.87
CA ARG A 80 10.36 9.92 9.48
C ARG A 80 9.24 9.18 8.74
N ARG A 81 9.58 8.18 7.91
CA ARG A 81 8.60 7.42 7.10
C ARG A 81 8.06 6.20 7.83
N MET A 82 8.94 5.52 8.56
CA MET A 82 8.61 4.27 9.25
C MET A 82 7.41 4.36 10.19
N PRO A 83 7.20 5.43 10.98
CA PRO A 83 6.01 5.54 11.85
C PRO A 83 4.69 5.41 11.09
N TYR A 84 4.60 6.07 9.92
CA TYR A 84 3.40 6.02 9.06
C TYR A 84 3.20 4.64 8.42
N ILE A 85 4.30 3.99 8.04
CA ILE A 85 4.25 2.62 7.50
C ILE A 85 3.81 1.63 8.59
N LEU A 86 4.41 1.74 9.80
CA LEU A 86 4.11 0.85 10.93
C LEU A 86 2.70 1.03 11.49
N ALA A 87 2.08 2.21 11.36
CA ALA A 87 0.70 2.45 11.74
C ALA A 87 -0.27 2.15 10.58
N GLY A 88 0.00 2.70 9.40
CA GLY A 88 -0.92 2.65 8.26
C GLY A 88 -1.04 1.26 7.63
N MET A 89 0.08 0.52 7.51
CA MET A 89 0.03 -0.80 6.86
C MET A 89 -0.76 -1.84 7.67
N PRO A 90 -0.62 -1.97 9.02
CA PRO A 90 -1.49 -2.85 9.81
C PRO A 90 -2.95 -2.41 9.82
N LEU A 91 -3.23 -1.10 9.88
CA LEU A 91 -4.61 -0.60 9.74
C LEU A 91 -5.19 -0.94 8.37
N GLY A 92 -4.41 -0.75 7.30
CA GLY A 92 -4.78 -1.16 5.96
C GLY A 92 -5.04 -2.66 5.86
N ALA A 93 -4.20 -3.49 6.47
CA ALA A 93 -4.37 -4.93 6.54
C ALA A 93 -5.69 -5.32 7.22
N LEU A 94 -6.00 -4.69 8.35
CA LEU A 94 -7.23 -4.92 9.10
C LEU A 94 -8.46 -4.56 8.26
N PHE A 95 -8.52 -3.30 7.78
CA PHE A 95 -9.68 -2.84 7.00
C PHE A 95 -9.82 -3.59 5.67
N PHE A 96 -8.71 -3.98 5.05
CA PHE A 96 -8.75 -4.80 3.84
C PHE A 96 -9.32 -6.20 4.12
N ALA A 97 -8.86 -6.86 5.18
CA ALA A 97 -9.31 -8.21 5.54
C ALA A 97 -10.80 -8.27 5.90
N VAL A 98 -11.37 -7.19 6.42
CA VAL A 98 -12.80 -7.17 6.83
C VAL A 98 -13.77 -6.70 5.72
N ILE A 99 -13.30 -6.20 4.57
CA ILE A 99 -14.16 -5.78 3.46
C ILE A 99 -15.27 -6.81 3.14
N PRO A 100 -14.97 -8.13 3.01
CA PRO A 100 -15.97 -9.12 2.67
C PRO A 100 -17.09 -9.29 3.71
N LEU A 101 -16.88 -8.86 4.96
CA LEU A 101 -17.88 -8.94 6.03
C LEU A 101 -18.95 -7.84 5.89
N PHE A 102 -18.63 -6.74 5.20
CA PHE A 102 -19.49 -5.58 5.03
C PHE A 102 -20.28 -5.58 3.71
N ARG A 103 -20.35 -6.72 3.01
CA ARG A 103 -21.05 -6.87 1.73
C ARG A 103 -22.58 -6.99 1.83
N SER A 104 -23.16 -6.81 3.01
CA SER A 104 -24.62 -6.95 3.23
C SER A 104 -25.43 -5.73 2.77
N SER A 105 -24.83 -4.54 2.72
CA SER A 105 -25.49 -3.32 2.26
C SER A 105 -24.47 -2.34 1.66
N LEU A 106 -24.97 -1.45 0.78
CA LEU A 106 -24.12 -0.42 0.17
C LEU A 106 -23.48 0.49 1.21
N ALA A 107 -24.23 0.91 2.23
CA ALA A 107 -23.72 1.81 3.28
C ALA A 107 -22.58 1.17 4.08
N SER A 108 -22.72 -0.11 4.50
CA SER A 108 -21.67 -0.83 5.21
C SER A 108 -20.45 -1.04 4.32
N MET A 109 -20.66 -1.41 3.06
CA MET A 109 -19.58 -1.58 2.09
C MET A 109 -18.80 -0.29 1.87
N MET A 110 -19.49 0.85 1.65
CA MET A 110 -18.86 2.16 1.50
C MET A 110 -18.03 2.55 2.73
N THR A 111 -18.54 2.29 3.92
CA THR A 111 -17.79 2.55 5.17
C THR A 111 -16.48 1.76 5.21
N ALA A 112 -16.52 0.47 4.86
CA ALA A 112 -15.32 -0.38 4.82
C ALA A 112 -14.31 0.08 3.76
N LEU A 113 -14.79 0.45 2.56
CA LEU A 113 -13.95 0.94 1.48
C LEU A 113 -13.29 2.29 1.81
N ILE A 114 -14.03 3.22 2.41
CA ILE A 114 -13.49 4.52 2.85
C ILE A 114 -12.43 4.33 3.94
N ALA A 115 -12.71 3.49 4.95
CA ALA A 115 -11.76 3.20 6.02
C ALA A 115 -10.47 2.55 5.49
N MET A 116 -10.61 1.60 4.55
CA MET A 116 -9.46 0.97 3.88
C MET A 116 -8.66 1.99 3.07
N ASN A 117 -9.32 2.83 2.25
CA ASN A 117 -8.64 3.84 1.44
C ASN A 117 -7.88 4.85 2.30
N LEU A 118 -8.47 5.29 3.43
CA LEU A 118 -7.83 6.17 4.38
C LEU A 118 -6.57 5.51 4.99
N ALA A 119 -6.68 4.26 5.44
CA ALA A 119 -5.55 3.52 5.98
C ALA A 119 -4.44 3.32 4.93
N MET A 120 -4.80 3.00 3.69
CA MET A 120 -3.85 2.88 2.58
C MET A 120 -3.15 4.20 2.28
N ALA A 121 -3.86 5.34 2.34
CA ALA A 121 -3.27 6.66 2.11
C ALA A 121 -2.20 7.02 3.15
N ILE A 122 -2.37 6.58 4.42
CA ILE A 122 -1.42 6.85 5.51
C ILE A 122 -0.03 6.29 5.19
N PHE A 123 0.08 5.07 4.66
CA PHE A 123 1.39 4.42 4.49
C PHE A 123 1.91 4.41 3.05
N ARG A 124 1.04 4.52 2.03
CA ARG A 124 1.45 4.38 0.62
C ARG A 124 2.46 5.45 0.19
N ALA A 125 2.15 6.73 0.43
CA ALA A 125 3.05 7.82 0.08
C ALA A 125 4.38 7.78 0.87
N PRO A 126 4.41 7.57 2.20
CA PRO A 126 5.65 7.32 2.93
C PRO A 126 6.46 6.12 2.43
N THR A 127 5.81 5.01 2.04
CA THR A 127 6.50 3.83 1.48
C THR A 127 7.21 4.17 0.16
N VAL A 128 6.53 4.92 -0.72
CA VAL A 128 7.13 5.37 -2.00
C VAL A 128 8.30 6.33 -1.75
N ALA A 129 8.12 7.29 -0.83
CA ALA A 129 9.15 8.28 -0.50
C ALA A 129 10.35 7.67 0.23
N LEU A 130 10.19 6.53 0.89
CA LEU A 130 11.29 5.85 1.58
C LEU A 130 12.38 5.39 0.61
N MET A 131 12.05 5.05 -0.65
CA MET A 131 13.03 4.60 -1.65
C MET A 131 14.11 5.65 -1.95
N PRO A 132 13.77 6.89 -2.37
CA PRO A 132 14.78 7.92 -2.60
C PRO A 132 15.49 8.38 -1.32
N ASP A 133 14.88 8.20 -0.14
CA ASP A 133 15.48 8.58 1.15
C ASP A 133 16.65 7.65 1.54
N ILE A 134 16.56 6.36 1.21
CA ILE A 134 17.58 5.37 1.56
C ILE A 134 18.49 4.99 0.39
N THR A 135 18.25 5.53 -0.81
CA THR A 135 18.99 5.18 -2.03
C THR A 135 19.72 6.38 -2.61
N PRO A 136 21.05 6.33 -2.79
CA PRO A 136 21.80 7.39 -3.43
C PRO A 136 21.26 7.74 -4.82
N PRO A 137 21.27 9.02 -5.24
CA PRO A 137 20.69 9.48 -6.51
C PRO A 137 21.15 8.66 -7.73
N ALA A 138 22.43 8.35 -7.83
CA ALA A 138 23.02 7.58 -8.93
C ALA A 138 22.51 6.13 -9.04
N LEU A 139 21.90 5.59 -7.98
CA LEU A 139 21.42 4.21 -7.91
C LEU A 139 19.87 4.09 -7.91
N ARG A 140 19.15 5.22 -7.89
CA ARG A 140 17.69 5.25 -7.80
C ARG A 140 17.02 4.53 -8.98
N SER A 141 17.57 4.63 -10.20
CA SER A 141 17.03 3.92 -11.36
C SER A 141 17.08 2.39 -11.18
N LYS A 142 18.21 1.87 -10.67
CA LYS A 142 18.36 0.43 -10.38
C LYS A 142 17.44 -0.02 -9.23
N ALA A 143 17.34 0.78 -8.18
CA ALA A 143 16.42 0.50 -7.08
C ALA A 143 14.96 0.49 -7.55
N ASN A 144 14.58 1.43 -8.43
CA ASN A 144 13.24 1.50 -9.01
C ASN A 144 12.92 0.24 -9.82
N GLY A 145 13.88 -0.31 -10.57
CA GLY A 145 13.72 -1.60 -11.25
C GLY A 145 13.37 -2.74 -10.29
N VAL A 146 14.07 -2.82 -9.14
CA VAL A 146 13.81 -3.86 -8.12
C VAL A 146 12.43 -3.70 -7.49
N ILE A 147 12.05 -2.48 -7.08
CA ILE A 147 10.74 -2.26 -6.43
C ILE A 147 9.57 -2.47 -7.39
N ASN A 148 9.73 -2.10 -8.68
CA ASN A 148 8.71 -2.39 -9.70
C ASN A 148 8.56 -3.90 -9.95
N LEU A 149 9.68 -4.64 -9.98
CA LEU A 149 9.65 -6.10 -10.04
C LEU A 149 8.88 -6.68 -8.85
N MET A 150 9.16 -6.21 -7.63
CA MET A 150 8.45 -6.65 -6.42
C MET A 150 6.96 -6.31 -6.48
N GLY A 151 6.60 -5.12 -6.97
CA GLY A 151 5.20 -4.75 -7.20
C GLY A 151 4.51 -5.68 -8.22
N GLY A 152 5.18 -5.98 -9.33
CA GLY A 152 4.69 -6.95 -10.33
C GLY A 152 4.48 -8.35 -9.75
N LEU A 153 5.41 -8.84 -8.92
CA LEU A 153 5.26 -10.12 -8.23
C LEU A 153 4.07 -10.11 -7.26
N GLY A 154 3.81 -8.99 -6.57
CA GLY A 154 2.62 -8.84 -5.72
C GLY A 154 1.33 -8.93 -6.51
N ALA A 155 1.23 -8.26 -7.66
CA ALA A 155 0.08 -8.34 -8.55
C ALA A 155 -0.10 -9.75 -9.12
N LEU A 156 0.97 -10.42 -9.55
CA LEU A 156 0.93 -11.81 -10.03
C LEU A 156 0.39 -12.74 -8.94
N LEU A 157 0.88 -12.62 -7.69
CA LEU A 157 0.40 -13.42 -6.58
C LEU A 157 -1.10 -13.20 -6.33
N ALA A 158 -1.57 -11.94 -6.42
CA ALA A 158 -2.99 -11.61 -6.31
C ALA A 158 -3.84 -12.39 -7.32
N PHE A 159 -3.44 -12.43 -8.57
CA PHE A 159 -4.20 -13.13 -9.61
C PHE A 159 -4.14 -14.65 -9.44
N PHE A 160 -2.96 -15.24 -9.24
CA PHE A 160 -2.83 -16.70 -9.18
C PHE A 160 -3.37 -17.30 -7.88
N VAL A 161 -2.99 -16.73 -6.74
CA VAL A 161 -3.40 -17.25 -5.43
C VAL A 161 -4.77 -16.69 -5.05
N GLY A 162 -5.00 -15.40 -5.31
CA GLY A 162 -6.25 -14.74 -4.99
C GLY A 162 -7.45 -15.37 -5.67
N SER A 163 -7.37 -15.71 -6.96
CA SER A 163 -8.48 -16.36 -7.68
C SER A 163 -8.80 -17.75 -7.12
N ARG A 164 -7.78 -18.54 -6.78
CA ARG A 164 -7.99 -19.86 -6.18
C ARG A 164 -8.62 -19.78 -4.80
N LEU A 165 -8.14 -18.86 -3.96
CA LEU A 165 -8.70 -18.61 -2.64
C LEU A 165 -10.15 -18.11 -2.72
N TYR A 166 -10.44 -17.23 -3.67
CA TYR A 166 -11.77 -16.69 -3.89
C TYR A 166 -12.79 -17.77 -4.23
N ASN A 167 -12.40 -18.76 -5.03
CA ASN A 167 -13.27 -19.89 -5.40
C ASN A 167 -13.58 -20.81 -4.21
N VAL A 168 -12.75 -20.83 -3.17
CA VAL A 168 -13.01 -21.54 -1.92
C VAL A 168 -13.90 -20.72 -1.00
N ASN A 169 -13.53 -19.47 -0.78
CA ASN A 169 -14.30 -18.52 0.00
C ASN A 169 -13.91 -17.08 -0.41
N PRO A 170 -14.88 -16.21 -0.78
CA PRO A 170 -14.60 -14.83 -1.18
C PRO A 170 -13.85 -13.97 -0.16
N ALA A 171 -13.83 -14.35 1.12
CA ALA A 171 -13.08 -13.62 2.15
C ALA A 171 -11.58 -14.01 2.21
N LEU A 172 -11.22 -15.21 1.76
CA LEU A 172 -9.86 -15.72 1.89
C LEU A 172 -8.78 -14.87 1.22
N PRO A 173 -8.96 -14.33 -0.01
CA PRO A 173 -7.95 -13.46 -0.64
C PRO A 173 -7.64 -12.22 0.20
N PHE A 174 -8.67 -11.64 0.82
CA PHE A 174 -8.55 -10.44 1.64
C PHE A 174 -7.83 -10.71 2.95
N VAL A 175 -8.18 -11.80 3.63
CA VAL A 175 -7.50 -12.25 4.87
C VAL A 175 -6.05 -12.60 4.56
N PHE A 176 -5.79 -13.32 3.48
CA PHE A 176 -4.44 -13.69 3.04
C PHE A 176 -3.57 -12.45 2.80
N ALA A 177 -4.07 -11.45 2.06
CA ALA A 177 -3.34 -10.21 1.84
C ALA A 177 -3.12 -9.42 3.13
N GLY A 178 -4.13 -9.35 3.99
CA GLY A 178 -4.01 -8.73 5.31
C GLY A 178 -2.91 -9.36 6.16
N LEU A 179 -2.85 -10.69 6.23
CA LEU A 179 -1.79 -11.40 6.94
C LEU A 179 -0.41 -11.13 6.35
N LEU A 180 -0.27 -11.15 5.02
CA LEU A 180 0.98 -10.79 4.36
C LEU A 180 1.41 -9.36 4.66
N MET A 181 0.49 -8.39 4.65
CA MET A 181 0.79 -7.00 5.00
C MET A 181 1.33 -6.89 6.44
N ILE A 182 0.74 -7.62 7.40
CA ILE A 182 1.24 -7.65 8.78
C ILE A 182 2.66 -8.23 8.85
N ILE A 183 2.90 -9.37 8.19
CA ILE A 183 4.23 -10.01 8.14
C ILE A 183 5.25 -9.04 7.53
N ILE A 184 4.90 -8.40 6.40
CA ILE A 184 5.76 -7.44 5.72
C ILE A 184 6.05 -6.24 6.61
N THR A 185 5.06 -5.73 7.36
CA THR A 185 5.27 -4.64 8.32
C THR A 185 6.32 -5.01 9.36
N LEU A 186 6.27 -6.22 9.90
CA LEU A 186 7.26 -6.70 10.87
C LEU A 186 8.65 -6.82 10.27
N VAL A 187 8.74 -7.34 9.03
CA VAL A 187 10.01 -7.43 8.30
C VAL A 187 10.61 -6.05 8.03
N LEU A 188 9.80 -5.10 7.58
CA LEU A 188 10.23 -3.72 7.35
C LEU A 188 10.73 -3.07 8.64
N LYS A 189 9.99 -3.20 9.75
CA LYS A 189 10.38 -2.69 11.06
C LYS A 189 11.75 -3.23 11.52
N TRP A 190 12.02 -4.50 11.25
CA TRP A 190 13.24 -5.15 11.71
C TRP A 190 14.45 -4.87 10.82
N ARG A 191 14.23 -4.77 9.50
CA ARG A 191 15.32 -4.69 8.50
C ARG A 191 15.61 -3.28 8.00
N ILE A 192 14.64 -2.39 8.00
CA ILE A 192 14.81 -1.02 7.50
C ILE A 192 15.08 -0.09 8.68
N ARG A 193 16.23 0.56 8.64
CA ARG A 193 16.56 1.71 9.50
C ARG A 193 16.74 2.92 8.59
N GLU A 194 15.99 3.97 8.84
CA GLU A 194 16.19 5.24 8.16
C GLU A 194 17.49 5.87 8.65
N PRO A 195 18.31 6.48 7.75
CA PRO A 195 19.49 7.21 8.18
C PRO A 195 19.07 8.40 9.03
N GLU A 196 19.79 8.65 10.12
CA GLU A 196 19.65 9.88 10.88
C GLU A 196 20.00 11.06 9.97
N VAL A 197 19.13 12.08 9.90
CA VAL A 197 19.47 13.34 9.24
C VAL A 197 20.45 14.05 10.14
N VAL A 198 21.70 14.10 9.74
CA VAL A 198 22.66 15.01 10.37
C VAL A 198 22.17 16.41 10.00
N GLU A 199 21.58 17.13 10.96
CA GLU A 199 21.29 18.55 10.83
C GLU A 199 22.62 19.26 10.57
N GLY A 200 22.86 19.68 9.32
CA GLY A 200 24.08 20.39 8.94
C GLY A 200 24.49 20.27 7.47
N ALA A 201 23.88 19.41 6.67
CA ALA A 201 24.30 19.24 5.27
C ALA A 201 23.48 20.09 4.25
N GLY A 202 22.70 21.07 4.72
CA GLY A 202 21.86 21.94 3.89
C GLY A 202 22.38 23.38 3.71
N GLY A 203 23.67 23.62 3.96
CA GLY A 203 24.19 25.00 4.02
C GLY A 203 25.56 25.23 3.39
N ALA A 204 25.95 24.48 2.35
CA ALA A 204 27.11 24.86 1.55
C ALA A 204 26.97 24.23 0.17
N ASP A 205 26.46 25.02 -0.77
CA ASP A 205 26.72 25.07 -2.20
C ASP A 205 25.50 25.73 -2.88
N LEU A 206 25.46 27.05 -2.80
CA LEU A 206 24.83 27.97 -3.78
C LEU A 206 25.96 28.70 -4.49
#